data_7cc86fe8c61eb5f684cc6b0599e17529
#
_entry.id   7cc86fe8c61eb5f684cc6b0599e17529
#
_cell.length_a   1.000
_cell.length_b   1.000
_cell.length_c   1.000
_cell.angle_alpha   90.00
_cell.angle_beta   90.00
_cell.angle_gamma   90.00
#
_symmetry.space_group_name_H-M   'P 1'
#
loop_
_entity.id
_entity.type
_entity.pdbx_description
1 polymer ?
#
loop_
_entity_poly.entity_id
_entity_poly.type
_entity_poly.pdbx_seq_one_letter_code
_entity_poly.pdbx_strand_id
1 'polypeptide(L)'
;PAAFTAPAAAAEEHDAAQRLRDLTPQQFRVLQMLGAGLLNKQIGYELGVSEATVKAHVTAILRKLGANNRTQAVLIAGRLALDPSAIPAT
;
A
#
# COMPACT_ATOMS: atom_id res chain seq x y z
N PRO A 1 26.29 0.03 22.56
CA PRO A 1 25.84 0.13 22.04
C PRO A 1 25.09 0.35 21.64
N ALA A 2 25.47 0.44 21.99
CA ALA A 2 25.04 0.75 21.46
C ALA A 2 24.79 0.82 20.79
N ALA A 3 25.53 1.29 21.46
CA ALA A 3 25.35 1.59 20.18
C ALA A 3 24.34 0.77 19.52
N PHE A 4 23.43 0.52 20.22
CA PHE A 4 22.36 -0.12 19.57
C PHE A 4 21.62 0.89 18.74
N THR A 5 21.48 0.56 17.50
CA THR A 5 20.60 1.30 16.65
C THR A 5 19.49 0.35 16.24
N ALA A 6 18.33 0.90 16.01
CA ALA A 6 17.24 0.09 15.50
C ALA A 6 17.70 -0.60 14.22
N PRO A 7 17.39 -1.88 14.07
CA PRO A 7 17.74 -2.57 12.83
C PRO A 7 17.15 -1.83 11.64
N ALA A 8 17.87 -1.87 10.53
CA ALA A 8 17.38 -1.23 9.31
C ALA A 8 15.99 -1.75 8.92
N ALA A 9 15.74 -3.04 9.13
CA ALA A 9 14.44 -3.62 8.82
C ALA A 9 13.32 -3.00 9.66
N ALA A 10 13.58 -2.71 10.94
CA ALA A 10 12.59 -2.08 11.80
C ALA A 10 12.32 -0.65 11.36
N ALA A 11 13.36 0.08 10.97
CA ALA A 11 13.19 1.44 10.48
C ALA A 11 12.42 1.45 9.16
N GLU A 12 12.71 0.48 8.28
CA GLU A 12 12.00 0.36 7.02
C GLU A 12 10.54 0.03 7.24
N GLU A 13 10.24 -0.83 8.22
CA GLU A 13 8.86 -1.18 8.53
C GLU A 13 8.09 0.00 9.08
N HIS A 14 8.72 0.79 9.94
CA HIS A 14 8.08 1.99 10.46
C HIS A 14 7.80 2.99 9.34
N ASP A 15 8.75 3.17 8.45
CA ASP A 15 8.61 4.08 7.32
C ASP A 15 7.52 3.59 6.37
N ALA A 16 7.48 2.29 6.10
CA ALA A 16 6.46 1.70 5.24
C ALA A 16 5.07 1.85 5.87
N ALA A 17 4.96 1.65 7.18
CA ALA A 17 3.69 1.82 7.87
C ALA A 17 3.21 3.26 7.78
N GLN A 18 4.12 4.22 7.91
CA GLN A 18 3.78 5.63 7.79
C GLN A 18 3.29 5.95 6.38
N ARG A 19 3.97 5.43 5.37
CA ARG A 19 3.58 5.63 3.98
C ARG A 19 2.22 5.02 3.68
N LEU A 20 1.93 3.87 4.28
CA LEU A 20 0.64 3.22 4.12
C LEU A 20 -0.48 4.10 4.67
N ARG A 21 -0.25 4.79 5.78
CA ARG A 21 -1.22 5.72 6.35
C ARG A 21 -1.43 6.96 5.49
N ASP A 22 -0.47 7.27 4.63
CA ASP A 22 -0.57 8.43 3.73
C ASP A 22 -1.51 8.16 2.57
N LEU A 23 -1.94 6.93 2.37
CA LEU A 23 -2.90 6.61 1.32
C LEU A 23 -4.28 7.15 1.70
N THR A 24 -5.02 7.61 0.70
CA THR A 24 -6.42 7.95 0.93
C THR A 24 -7.19 6.66 1.17
N PRO A 25 -8.39 6.72 1.79
CA PRO A 25 -9.21 5.52 1.96
C PRO A 25 -9.47 4.79 0.64
N GLN A 26 -9.70 5.53 -0.44
CA GLN A 26 -9.90 4.92 -1.75
C GLN A 26 -8.66 4.20 -2.24
N GLN A 27 -7.50 4.83 -2.09
CA GLN A 27 -6.24 4.22 -2.49
C GLN A 27 -5.96 2.97 -1.66
N PHE A 28 -6.26 3.01 -0.37
CA PHE A 28 -6.08 1.86 0.49
C PHE A 28 -6.96 0.70 0.04
N ARG A 29 -8.20 0.98 -0.34
CA ARG A 29 -9.10 -0.05 -0.85
C ARG A 29 -8.56 -0.65 -2.15
N VAL A 30 -8.04 0.19 -3.05
CA VAL A 30 -7.42 -0.31 -4.27
C VAL A 30 -6.25 -1.22 -3.94
N LEU A 31 -5.42 -0.83 -3.00
CA LEU A 31 -4.28 -1.63 -2.58
C LEU A 31 -4.73 -2.99 -2.02
N GLN A 32 -5.79 -3.01 -1.22
CA GLN A 32 -6.34 -4.26 -0.70
C GLN A 32 -6.81 -5.17 -1.83
N MET A 33 -7.44 -4.60 -2.85
CA MET A 33 -7.90 -5.37 -3.99
C MET A 33 -6.75 -5.90 -4.82
N LEU A 34 -5.66 -5.13 -4.95
CA LEU A 34 -4.45 -5.63 -5.59
C LEU A 34 -3.90 -6.82 -4.83
N GLY A 35 -3.89 -6.74 -3.51
CA GLY A 35 -3.42 -7.83 -2.64
C GLY A 35 -4.29 -9.07 -2.75
N ALA A 36 -5.56 -8.89 -3.06
CA ALA A 36 -6.48 -10.00 -3.27
C ALA A 36 -6.36 -10.61 -4.67
N GLY A 37 -5.51 -10.03 -5.53
CA GLY A 37 -5.27 -10.58 -6.85
C GLY A 37 -6.20 -10.05 -7.94
N LEU A 38 -6.98 -9.00 -7.66
CA LEU A 38 -7.87 -8.45 -8.66
C LEU A 38 -7.09 -7.71 -9.73
N LEU A 39 -7.58 -7.80 -10.96
CA LEU A 39 -7.04 -7.04 -12.08
C LEU A 39 -7.64 -5.63 -12.07
N ASN A 40 -6.98 -4.69 -12.72
CA ASN A 40 -7.45 -3.32 -12.76
C ASN A 40 -8.89 -3.21 -13.28
N LYS A 41 -9.24 -4.02 -14.25
CA LYS A 41 -10.59 -4.04 -14.78
C LYS A 41 -11.60 -4.45 -13.72
N GLN A 42 -11.26 -5.46 -12.92
CA GLN A 42 -12.13 -5.93 -11.85
C GLN A 42 -12.26 -4.89 -10.75
N ILE A 43 -11.15 -4.22 -10.41
CA ILE A 43 -11.16 -3.16 -9.42
C ILE A 43 -12.04 -2.02 -9.90
N GLY A 44 -11.92 -1.64 -11.16
CA GLY A 44 -12.75 -0.58 -11.74
C GLY A 44 -14.22 -0.91 -11.66
N TYR A 45 -14.56 -2.17 -11.93
CA TYR A 45 -15.94 -2.61 -11.83
C TYR A 45 -16.45 -2.49 -10.39
N GLU A 46 -15.64 -2.96 -9.42
CA GLU A 46 -16.03 -2.92 -8.01
C GLU A 46 -16.19 -1.49 -7.49
N LEU A 47 -15.37 -0.59 -7.95
CA LEU A 47 -15.38 0.80 -7.48
C LEU A 47 -16.28 1.70 -8.34
N GLY A 48 -16.78 1.20 -9.46
CA GLY A 48 -17.60 1.99 -10.35
C GLY A 48 -16.81 3.06 -11.09
N VAL A 49 -15.54 2.79 -11.41
CA VAL A 49 -14.69 3.72 -12.13
C VAL A 49 -14.05 3.02 -13.33
N SER A 50 -13.44 3.80 -14.20
CA SER A 50 -12.80 3.25 -15.39
C SER A 50 -11.50 2.55 -15.01
N GLU A 51 -11.06 1.65 -15.88
CA GLU A 51 -9.78 0.98 -15.73
C GLU A 51 -8.63 1.99 -15.71
N ALA A 52 -8.74 3.05 -16.52
CA ALA A 52 -7.74 4.10 -16.55
C ALA A 52 -7.65 4.82 -15.19
N THR A 53 -8.79 5.04 -14.54
CA THR A 53 -8.80 5.65 -13.20
C THR A 53 -8.13 4.73 -12.19
N VAL A 54 -8.37 3.43 -12.27
CA VAL A 54 -7.70 2.47 -11.39
C VAL A 54 -6.20 2.51 -11.62
N LYS A 55 -5.76 2.58 -12.87
CA LYS A 55 -4.34 2.66 -13.20
C LYS A 55 -3.71 3.91 -12.58
N ALA A 56 -4.42 5.03 -12.60
CA ALA A 56 -3.95 6.25 -11.97
C ALA A 56 -3.81 6.08 -10.46
N HIS A 57 -4.78 5.41 -9.82
CA HIS A 57 -4.69 5.11 -8.40
C HIS A 57 -3.49 4.21 -8.09
N VAL A 58 -3.27 3.19 -8.90
CA VAL A 58 -2.13 2.29 -8.72
C VAL A 58 -0.82 3.06 -8.81
N THR A 59 -0.69 3.93 -9.81
CA THR A 59 0.50 4.75 -9.98
C THR A 59 0.75 5.62 -8.73
N ALA A 60 -0.31 6.25 -8.22
CA ALA A 60 -0.20 7.08 -7.02
C ALA A 60 0.20 6.25 -5.79
N ILE A 61 -0.38 5.06 -5.65
CA ILE A 61 -0.07 4.16 -4.55
C ILE A 61 1.41 3.76 -4.59
N LEU A 62 1.90 3.36 -5.77
CA LEU A 62 3.31 2.97 -5.91
C LEU A 62 4.22 4.12 -5.50
N ARG A 63 3.88 5.33 -5.92
CA ARG A 63 4.68 6.50 -5.59
C ARG A 63 4.68 6.77 -4.09
N LYS A 64 3.51 6.70 -3.46
CA LYS A 64 3.40 6.96 -2.02
C LYS A 64 4.10 5.90 -1.18
N LEU A 65 4.06 4.65 -1.62
CA LEU A 65 4.71 3.56 -0.89
C LEU A 65 6.20 3.45 -1.20
N GLY A 66 6.68 4.16 -2.22
CA GLY A 66 8.05 4.00 -2.65
C GLY A 66 8.30 2.65 -3.29
N ALA A 67 7.27 2.04 -3.86
CA ALA A 67 7.36 0.75 -4.52
C ALA A 67 7.68 0.94 -5.99
N ASN A 68 8.45 0.02 -6.55
CA ASN A 68 8.84 0.10 -7.95
C ASN A 68 7.83 -0.57 -8.87
N ASN A 69 7.02 -1.46 -8.33
CA ASN A 69 6.04 -2.18 -9.11
C ASN A 69 4.91 -2.67 -8.22
N ARG A 70 3.88 -3.19 -8.87
CA ARG A 70 2.67 -3.66 -8.21
C ARG A 70 2.95 -4.76 -7.18
N THR A 71 3.79 -5.71 -7.53
CA THR A 71 4.14 -6.81 -6.64
C THR A 71 4.79 -6.29 -5.37
N GLN A 72 5.68 -5.34 -5.48
CA GLN A 72 6.36 -4.75 -4.35
C GLN A 72 5.37 -4.04 -3.42
N ALA A 73 4.41 -3.33 -3.99
CA ALA A 73 3.38 -2.66 -3.20
C ALA A 73 2.54 -3.66 -2.42
N VAL A 74 2.17 -4.77 -3.06
CA VAL A 74 1.39 -5.81 -2.42
C VAL A 74 2.17 -6.46 -1.28
N LEU A 75 3.47 -6.70 -1.49
CA LEU A 75 4.31 -7.28 -0.45
C LEU A 75 4.45 -6.33 0.75
N ILE A 76 4.61 -5.05 0.51
CA ILE A 76 4.68 -4.06 1.58
C ILE A 76 3.38 -4.06 2.39
N ALA A 77 2.25 -4.02 1.70
CA ALA A 77 0.95 -4.04 2.36
C ALA A 77 0.73 -5.34 3.14
N GLY A 78 1.14 -6.47 2.57
CA GLY A 78 1.00 -7.77 3.21
C GLY A 78 1.79 -7.88 4.51
N ARG A 79 3.00 -7.34 4.52
CA ARG A 79 3.84 -7.36 5.73
C ARG A 79 3.21 -6.57 6.86
N LEU A 80 2.46 -5.53 6.55
CA LEU A 80 1.87 -4.65 7.54
C LEU A 80 0.39 -4.91 7.78
N ALA A 81 -0.19 -5.89 7.11
CA ALA A 81 -1.62 -6.15 7.17
C ALA A 81 -2.10 -6.54 8.56
N LEU A 82 -1.20 -7.07 9.39
CA LEU A 82 -1.53 -7.49 10.75
C LEU A 82 -1.35 -6.39 11.78
N ASP A 83 -0.87 -5.22 11.38
CA ASP A 83 -0.68 -4.10 12.28
C ASP A 83 -1.84 -3.12 12.13
N PRO A 84 -2.77 -3.10 13.11
CA PRO A 84 -3.92 -2.20 13.00
C PRO A 84 -3.54 -0.73 12.88
N SER A 85 -2.39 -0.35 13.44
CA SER A 85 -1.97 1.05 13.41
C SER A 85 -1.55 1.49 12.00
N ALA A 86 -1.31 0.57 11.09
CA ALA A 86 -0.94 0.88 9.72
C ALA A 86 -2.17 1.17 8.86
N ILE A 87 -3.37 0.90 9.34
CA ILE A 87 -4.59 1.09 8.58
C ILE A 87 -5.02 2.56 8.68
N PRO A 88 -5.27 3.25 7.55
CA PRO A 88 -5.71 4.63 7.60
C PRO A 88 -7.02 4.79 8.35
N ALA A 89 -7.13 5.85 9.13
CA ALA A 89 -8.40 6.19 9.76
C ALA A 89 -9.36 6.67 8.66
N THR A 90 -10.58 6.21 8.70
CA THR A 90 -11.56 6.60 7.70
C THR A 90 -12.59 7.55 8.29
#